data_9f4b7b816ce620274a512a333fb93c58
#
_entry.id   9f4b7b816ce620274a512a333fb93c58
#
_cell.length_a   1.000
_cell.length_b   1.000
_cell.length_c   1.000
_cell.angle_alpha   90.00
_cell.angle_beta   90.00
_cell.angle_gamma   90.00
#
_symmetry.space_group_name_H-M   'P 1'
#
loop_
_entity.id
_entity.type
_entity.pdbx_description
1 polymer ?
#
loop_
_entity_poly.entity_id
_entity_poly.type
_entity_poly.pdbx_seq_one_letter_code
_entity_poly.pdbx_strand_id
1 'polypeptide(L)'
;MPNLISTILSHRIMVYIGQLYPKVSFPFPFCYNLNILSPMSTATLPQIISYGHELDMSEDKFGILRDSADAANDFEELRRRFDEDGYIYIKGYLERDKVLDARREIVNRLDNEGILDPDYPAMDAIAKPGAKHGFKPEMANGCVPLQELLYSGKVTDFYRQFYAEDIRHYDYTWLRALGPGKGTNPHCDLPYMGRGTHQHMTCWMPYGDISYELGGLMILEGSHKRTDLLKNYIYRDVDGYCENDAKQVKKVVDDGGWSFTGTLSHNPPVVRNKFGGRWLTTEFEAGDFLTFGMFLVHASLDNQTENRLRISSDSRYQRASEPIDERWVGAKPPGHGPNGKRGLIC
;
A
#
# COMPACT_ATOMS: atom_id res chain seq x y z
N MET A 1 -31.66 5.32 33.76
CA MET A 1 -32.56 4.33 33.17
C MET A 1 -31.91 3.77 31.92
N PRO A 2 -31.16 2.71 32.02
CA PRO A 2 -30.81 1.90 30.86
C PRO A 2 -31.02 0.42 31.19
N ASN A 3 -32.19 -0.17 30.89
CA ASN A 3 -32.40 -1.63 31.01
C ASN A 3 -33.73 -2.09 30.44
N LEU A 4 -34.25 -1.43 29.37
CA LEU A 4 -35.52 -1.87 28.74
C LEU A 4 -35.40 -2.34 27.28
N ILE A 5 -34.25 -2.20 26.62
CA ILE A 5 -34.11 -2.55 25.19
C ILE A 5 -33.54 -3.96 24.99
N SER A 6 -32.81 -4.49 25.96
CA SER A 6 -32.23 -5.84 25.85
C SER A 6 -33.21 -6.99 26.04
N THR A 7 -34.34 -6.76 26.69
CA THR A 7 -35.31 -7.82 27.02
C THR A 7 -36.33 -8.08 25.88
N ILE A 8 -36.47 -7.16 24.94
CA ILE A 8 -37.48 -7.29 23.86
C ILE A 8 -36.95 -8.07 22.66
N LEU A 9 -35.62 -8.06 22.42
CA LEU A 9 -35.01 -8.82 21.32
C LEU A 9 -34.90 -10.33 21.60
N SER A 10 -34.69 -10.74 22.85
CA SER A 10 -34.59 -12.15 23.22
C SER A 10 -35.93 -12.91 23.14
N HIS A 11 -37.08 -12.24 23.33
CA HIS A 11 -38.40 -12.87 23.25
C HIS A 11 -38.89 -13.08 21.81
N ARG A 12 -38.45 -12.29 20.83
CA ARG A 12 -38.90 -12.46 19.44
C ARG A 12 -38.18 -13.59 18.70
N ILE A 13 -36.99 -13.96 19.11
CA ILE A 13 -36.22 -15.06 18.49
C ILE A 13 -36.72 -16.42 18.98
N MET A 14 -37.22 -16.54 20.20
CA MET A 14 -37.78 -17.79 20.76
C MET A 14 -39.16 -18.18 20.17
N VAL A 15 -39.95 -17.21 19.74
CA VAL A 15 -41.28 -17.48 19.14
C VAL A 15 -41.18 -18.00 17.70
N TYR A 16 -40.08 -17.71 16.99
CA TYR A 16 -39.93 -18.13 15.58
C TYR A 16 -39.39 -19.57 15.42
N ILE A 17 -38.69 -20.09 16.43
CA ILE A 17 -38.17 -21.47 16.42
C ILE A 17 -39.21 -22.50 16.80
N GLY A 18 -40.21 -22.13 17.60
CA GLY A 18 -41.26 -23.03 18.04
C GLY A 18 -42.31 -23.39 16.96
N GLN A 19 -42.36 -22.67 15.85
CA GLN A 19 -43.34 -22.92 14.78
C GLN A 19 -42.87 -23.90 13.69
N LEU A 20 -41.60 -24.29 13.67
CA LEU A 20 -41.05 -25.10 12.57
C LEU A 20 -40.87 -26.59 12.88
N TYR A 21 -40.96 -27.03 14.14
CA TYR A 21 -40.83 -28.46 14.50
C TYR A 21 -41.69 -28.86 15.70
N PRO A 22 -42.93 -29.30 15.52
CA PRO A 22 -43.84 -29.59 16.63
C PRO A 22 -43.72 -30.98 17.29
N LYS A 23 -42.71 -31.80 17.03
CA LYS A 23 -42.60 -33.15 17.66
C LYS A 23 -41.14 -33.61 17.80
N VAL A 24 -40.42 -33.12 18.80
CA VAL A 24 -39.28 -33.85 19.39
C VAL A 24 -39.25 -33.61 20.89
N SER A 25 -39.56 -34.64 21.69
CA SER A 25 -39.42 -34.63 23.15
C SER A 25 -38.00 -35.05 23.52
N PHE A 26 -37.25 -34.19 24.18
CA PHE A 26 -35.93 -34.49 24.73
C PHE A 26 -36.06 -34.89 26.22
N PRO A 27 -35.48 -36.02 26.66
CA PRO A 27 -35.66 -36.54 28.01
C PRO A 27 -34.52 -36.15 29.01
N PHE A 28 -33.88 -35.01 28.91
CA PHE A 28 -32.91 -34.58 29.93
C PHE A 28 -32.99 -33.08 30.20
N PRO A 29 -32.91 -32.64 31.46
CA PRO A 29 -32.83 -31.22 31.81
C PRO A 29 -31.39 -30.74 31.57
N PHE A 30 -31.14 -29.88 30.58
CA PHE A 30 -29.89 -29.17 30.43
C PHE A 30 -29.84 -28.03 31.44
N CYS A 31 -29.08 -28.20 32.53
CA CYS A 31 -28.63 -27.10 33.36
C CYS A 31 -27.59 -26.28 32.57
N TYR A 32 -27.96 -25.16 31.98
CA TYR A 32 -27.00 -24.19 31.47
C TYR A 32 -26.32 -23.49 32.66
N ASN A 33 -25.07 -23.84 32.88
CA ASN A 33 -24.19 -23.11 33.79
C ASN A 33 -23.81 -21.76 33.10
N LEU A 34 -24.51 -20.69 33.50
CA LEU A 34 -24.29 -19.33 33.03
C LEU A 34 -23.11 -18.67 33.76
N ASN A 35 -21.95 -19.31 33.70
CA ASN A 35 -20.72 -18.70 34.20
C ASN A 35 -19.53 -19.11 33.37
N ILE A 36 -19.39 -18.61 32.14
CA ILE A 36 -18.10 -18.36 31.49
C ILE A 36 -18.34 -17.25 30.45
N LEU A 37 -18.60 -16.03 30.88
CA LEU A 37 -18.10 -14.88 30.15
C LEU A 37 -16.66 -14.69 30.63
N SER A 38 -15.72 -15.41 30.03
CA SER A 38 -14.32 -14.99 30.06
C SER A 38 -14.30 -13.56 29.56
N PRO A 39 -13.63 -12.62 30.23
CA PRO A 39 -13.45 -11.29 29.68
C PRO A 39 -12.82 -11.48 28.30
N MET A 40 -13.45 -10.94 27.25
CA MET A 40 -12.82 -10.80 25.94
C MET A 40 -11.46 -10.19 26.25
N SER A 41 -10.40 -10.93 25.95
CA SER A 41 -9.05 -10.41 25.97
C SER A 41 -9.12 -9.12 25.15
N THR A 42 -8.90 -8.00 25.79
CA THR A 42 -8.57 -6.76 25.10
C THR A 42 -7.22 -7.01 24.47
N ALA A 43 -7.24 -7.62 23.27
CA ALA A 43 -6.05 -7.68 22.45
C ALA A 43 -5.66 -6.21 22.23
N THR A 44 -4.66 -5.77 22.98
CA THR A 44 -4.03 -4.48 22.72
C THR A 44 -3.56 -4.54 21.28
N LEU A 45 -4.03 -3.59 20.45
CA LEU A 45 -3.53 -3.44 19.09
C LEU A 45 -1.99 -3.44 19.16
N PRO A 46 -1.31 -4.14 18.24
CA PRO A 46 0.14 -4.15 18.24
C PRO A 46 0.64 -2.72 18.15
N GLN A 47 1.78 -2.45 18.75
CA GLN A 47 2.42 -1.14 18.66
C GLN A 47 2.71 -0.82 17.19
N ILE A 48 2.11 0.24 16.66
CA ILE A 48 2.24 0.64 15.27
C ILE A 48 3.45 1.56 15.12
N ILE A 49 4.47 1.08 14.42
CA ILE A 49 5.74 1.80 14.24
C ILE A 49 5.92 2.13 12.76
N SER A 50 6.38 3.33 12.46
CA SER A 50 6.77 3.75 11.12
C SER A 50 8.07 4.55 11.16
N TYR A 51 9.03 4.12 10.36
CA TYR A 51 10.39 4.68 10.27
C TYR A 51 11.08 4.81 11.65
N GLY A 52 10.84 3.84 12.54
CA GLY A 52 11.38 3.80 13.91
C GLY A 52 10.66 4.71 14.91
N HIS A 53 9.51 5.27 14.54
CA HIS A 53 8.69 6.10 15.41
C HIS A 53 7.35 5.42 15.70
N GLU A 54 7.00 5.35 16.96
CA GLU A 54 5.67 4.92 17.38
C GLU A 54 4.61 5.91 16.93
N LEU A 55 3.52 5.42 16.35
CA LEU A 55 2.39 6.24 15.94
C LEU A 55 1.37 6.35 17.07
N ASP A 56 0.84 7.54 17.26
CA ASP A 56 -0.25 7.80 18.18
C ASP A 56 -1.56 7.23 17.58
N MET A 57 -2.12 6.23 18.27
CA MET A 57 -3.29 5.47 17.82
C MET A 57 -4.62 6.10 18.22
N SER A 58 -4.63 7.32 18.78
CA SER A 58 -5.87 8.03 19.08
C SER A 58 -6.67 8.30 17.80
N GLU A 59 -7.99 8.31 17.89
CA GLU A 59 -8.92 8.40 16.74
C GLU A 59 -8.73 9.67 15.90
N ASP A 60 -8.20 10.74 16.49
CA ASP A 60 -7.87 11.99 15.80
C ASP A 60 -6.51 11.96 15.07
N LYS A 61 -5.70 10.89 15.24
CA LYS A 61 -4.34 10.78 14.68
C LYS A 61 -4.11 9.54 13.85
N PHE A 62 -4.89 8.50 14.07
CA PHE A 62 -4.81 7.24 13.35
C PHE A 62 -6.20 6.78 12.91
N GLY A 63 -6.27 6.07 11.78
CA GLY A 63 -7.53 5.52 11.27
C GLY A 63 -7.31 4.40 10.26
N ILE A 64 -8.43 3.86 9.82
CA ILE A 64 -8.46 2.78 8.82
C ILE A 64 -8.74 3.39 7.45
N LEU A 65 -8.12 2.85 6.39
CA LEU A 65 -8.42 3.20 5.00
C LEU A 65 -9.92 2.99 4.72
N ARG A 66 -10.54 3.97 4.04
CA ARG A 66 -11.91 3.83 3.56
C ARG A 66 -11.96 2.76 2.48
N ASP A 67 -12.71 1.70 2.75
CA ASP A 67 -13.00 0.69 1.75
C ASP A 67 -14.07 1.21 0.76
N SER A 68 -13.79 1.06 -0.52
CA SER A 68 -14.67 1.42 -1.64
C SER A 68 -15.24 0.21 -2.37
N ALA A 69 -15.26 -0.96 -1.75
CA ALA A 69 -15.79 -2.19 -2.35
C ALA A 69 -17.28 -2.05 -2.71
N ASP A 70 -18.04 -1.25 -1.95
CA ASP A 70 -19.43 -0.90 -2.22
C ASP A 70 -19.64 -0.12 -3.53
N ALA A 71 -18.60 0.60 -3.99
CA ALA A 71 -18.61 1.41 -5.20
C ALA A 71 -17.70 0.84 -6.31
N ALA A 72 -17.21 -0.40 -6.20
CA ALA A 72 -16.20 -0.96 -7.09
C ALA A 72 -16.56 -0.94 -8.59
N ASN A 73 -17.83 -0.83 -8.94
CA ASN A 73 -18.36 -0.74 -10.31
C ASN A 73 -18.97 0.63 -10.63
N ASP A 74 -18.97 1.57 -9.70
CA ASP A 74 -19.46 2.94 -9.87
C ASP A 74 -18.28 3.91 -10.00
N PHE A 75 -17.83 4.13 -11.24
CA PHE A 75 -16.64 4.97 -11.51
C PHE A 75 -16.91 6.47 -11.33
N GLU A 76 -18.15 6.92 -11.30
CA GLU A 76 -18.50 8.30 -10.92
C GLU A 76 -18.26 8.49 -9.42
N GLU A 77 -18.77 7.58 -8.61
CA GLU A 77 -18.56 7.58 -7.16
C GLU A 77 -17.08 7.37 -6.80
N LEU A 78 -16.36 6.46 -7.50
CA LEU A 78 -14.94 6.27 -7.27
C LEU A 78 -14.13 7.54 -7.56
N ARG A 79 -14.42 8.28 -8.65
CA ARG A 79 -13.77 9.58 -8.93
C ARG A 79 -14.08 10.59 -7.84
N ARG A 80 -15.32 10.66 -7.36
CA ARG A 80 -15.71 11.54 -6.26
C ARG A 80 -14.93 11.22 -4.98
N ARG A 81 -14.82 9.93 -4.63
CA ARG A 81 -14.03 9.47 -3.47
C ARG A 81 -12.54 9.78 -3.64
N PHE A 82 -12.01 9.61 -4.84
CA PHE A 82 -10.62 9.95 -5.14
C PHE A 82 -10.34 11.46 -4.98
N ASP A 83 -11.23 12.32 -5.44
CA ASP A 83 -11.12 13.77 -5.23
C ASP A 83 -11.22 14.15 -3.75
N GLU A 84 -12.01 13.40 -2.98
CA GLU A 84 -12.19 13.61 -1.54
C GLU A 84 -10.96 13.13 -0.75
N ASP A 85 -10.49 11.91 -1.00
CA ASP A 85 -9.54 11.19 -0.17
C ASP A 85 -8.11 11.17 -0.75
N GLY A 86 -7.95 11.35 -2.07
CA GLY A 86 -6.67 11.25 -2.79
C GLY A 86 -6.25 9.82 -3.10
N TYR A 87 -7.05 8.84 -2.74
CA TYR A 87 -6.84 7.41 -2.98
C TYR A 87 -8.15 6.66 -3.17
N ILE A 88 -8.03 5.44 -3.70
CA ILE A 88 -9.09 4.42 -3.70
C ILE A 88 -8.49 3.14 -3.13
N TYR A 89 -9.13 2.59 -2.11
CA TYR A 89 -8.87 1.26 -1.58
C TYR A 89 -10.11 0.38 -1.80
N ILE A 90 -9.93 -0.79 -2.40
CA ILE A 90 -11.01 -1.75 -2.64
C ILE A 90 -10.55 -3.11 -2.13
N LYS A 91 -11.15 -3.56 -1.03
CA LYS A 91 -10.85 -4.85 -0.44
C LYS A 91 -11.31 -5.99 -1.36
N GLY A 92 -10.42 -6.97 -1.58
CA GLY A 92 -10.74 -8.16 -2.37
C GLY A 92 -11.09 -7.87 -3.84
N TYR A 93 -10.60 -6.76 -4.41
CA TYR A 93 -10.91 -6.37 -5.79
C TYR A 93 -10.40 -7.38 -6.81
N LEU A 94 -9.21 -7.93 -6.61
CA LEU A 94 -8.59 -8.87 -7.52
C LEU A 94 -8.81 -10.30 -7.08
N GLU A 95 -8.73 -11.23 -8.03
CA GLU A 95 -8.78 -12.66 -7.75
C GLU A 95 -7.55 -13.07 -6.94
N ARG A 96 -7.76 -13.50 -5.69
CA ARG A 96 -6.70 -13.89 -4.77
C ARG A 96 -5.72 -14.90 -5.39
N ASP A 97 -6.23 -15.90 -6.11
CA ASP A 97 -5.41 -16.95 -6.71
C ASP A 97 -4.43 -16.38 -7.75
N LYS A 98 -4.84 -15.40 -8.57
CA LYS A 98 -3.96 -14.73 -9.54
C LYS A 98 -2.85 -13.92 -8.83
N VAL A 99 -3.18 -13.26 -7.73
CA VAL A 99 -2.18 -12.55 -6.90
C VAL A 99 -1.20 -13.54 -6.29
N LEU A 100 -1.68 -14.69 -5.81
CA LEU A 100 -0.84 -15.73 -5.24
C LEU A 100 0.00 -16.46 -6.31
N ASP A 101 -0.45 -16.54 -7.56
CA ASP A 101 0.36 -17.04 -8.68
C ASP A 101 1.55 -16.10 -8.98
N ALA A 102 1.30 -14.77 -8.99
CA ALA A 102 2.38 -13.80 -9.08
C ALA A 102 3.34 -13.90 -7.90
N ARG A 103 2.81 -14.04 -6.67
CA ARG A 103 3.63 -14.29 -5.48
C ARG A 103 4.50 -15.51 -5.63
N ARG A 104 3.95 -16.64 -6.09
CA ARG A 104 4.68 -17.90 -6.25
C ARG A 104 5.90 -17.73 -7.16
N GLU A 105 5.73 -17.06 -8.30
CA GLU A 105 6.85 -16.79 -9.19
C GLU A 105 7.89 -15.85 -8.56
N ILE A 106 7.45 -14.81 -7.84
CA ILE A 106 8.37 -13.89 -7.14
C ILE A 106 9.16 -14.62 -6.06
N VAL A 107 8.52 -15.43 -5.21
CA VAL A 107 9.24 -16.16 -4.15
C VAL A 107 10.18 -17.22 -4.72
N ASN A 108 9.83 -17.90 -5.83
CA ASN A 108 10.73 -18.81 -6.52
C ASN A 108 12.00 -18.08 -7.02
N ARG A 109 11.87 -16.86 -7.52
CA ARG A 109 13.03 -16.06 -7.94
C ARG A 109 13.89 -15.62 -6.75
N LEU A 110 13.25 -15.24 -5.63
CA LEU A 110 13.96 -14.92 -4.39
C LEU A 110 14.70 -16.14 -3.83
N ASP A 111 14.09 -17.33 -3.91
CA ASP A 111 14.71 -18.58 -3.49
C ASP A 111 15.91 -18.94 -4.39
N ASN A 112 15.78 -18.80 -5.70
CA ASN A 112 16.86 -19.03 -6.65
C ASN A 112 18.06 -18.07 -6.44
N GLU A 113 17.83 -16.87 -5.91
CA GLU A 113 18.90 -15.95 -5.47
C GLU A 113 19.47 -16.31 -4.08
N GLY A 114 18.93 -17.35 -3.43
CA GLY A 114 19.38 -17.78 -2.10
C GLY A 114 18.99 -16.83 -0.98
N ILE A 115 17.94 -16.03 -1.17
CA ILE A 115 17.44 -15.06 -0.18
C ILE A 115 16.56 -15.74 0.86
N LEU A 116 15.76 -16.74 0.44
CA LEU A 116 14.84 -17.43 1.33
C LEU A 116 15.53 -18.54 2.13
N ASP A 117 15.01 -18.78 3.32
CA ASP A 117 15.47 -19.86 4.20
C ASP A 117 14.86 -21.20 3.75
N PRO A 118 15.68 -22.20 3.35
CA PRO A 118 15.19 -23.46 2.83
C PRO A 118 14.50 -24.34 3.87
N ASP A 119 14.60 -24.00 5.16
CA ASP A 119 13.92 -24.73 6.23
C ASP A 119 12.42 -24.39 6.29
N TYR A 120 11.96 -23.40 5.50
CA TYR A 120 10.56 -22.96 5.42
C TYR A 120 10.01 -23.07 3.99
N PRO A 121 8.69 -23.25 3.83
CA PRO A 121 8.06 -23.17 2.51
C PRO A 121 8.33 -21.81 1.86
N ALA A 122 8.73 -21.78 0.59
CA ALA A 122 9.04 -20.53 -0.12
C ALA A 122 7.89 -19.50 -0.06
N MET A 123 6.63 -19.97 -0.05
CA MET A 123 5.45 -19.10 0.05
C MET A 123 5.34 -18.37 1.38
N ASP A 124 6.02 -18.80 2.44
CA ASP A 124 6.07 -18.08 3.72
C ASP A 124 6.98 -16.85 3.64
N ALA A 125 7.86 -16.82 2.63
CA ALA A 125 8.81 -15.74 2.36
C ALA A 125 9.68 -15.40 3.58
N ILE A 126 10.22 -16.41 4.24
CA ILE A 126 11.16 -16.29 5.35
C ILE A 126 12.56 -16.06 4.78
N ALA A 127 13.21 -14.97 5.17
CA ALA A 127 14.56 -14.67 4.72
C ALA A 127 15.63 -15.38 5.55
N LYS A 128 16.71 -15.82 4.91
CA LYS A 128 17.91 -16.28 5.62
C LYS A 128 18.52 -15.14 6.44
N PRO A 129 19.09 -15.44 7.60
CA PRO A 129 19.87 -14.45 8.34
C PRO A 129 20.94 -13.79 7.47
N GLY A 130 20.95 -12.45 7.41
CA GLY A 130 21.92 -11.68 6.63
C GLY A 130 21.67 -11.63 5.12
N ALA A 131 20.60 -12.20 4.61
CA ALA A 131 20.24 -12.12 3.20
C ALA A 131 19.95 -10.68 2.77
N LYS A 132 20.37 -10.32 1.55
CA LYS A 132 20.11 -8.99 0.97
C LYS A 132 18.69 -8.95 0.41
N HIS A 133 17.81 -8.27 1.10
CA HIS A 133 16.43 -7.99 0.70
C HIS A 133 16.22 -6.50 0.46
N GLY A 134 15.01 -6.08 0.07
CA GLY A 134 14.66 -4.67 -0.13
C GLY A 134 14.04 -4.38 -1.49
N PHE A 135 14.55 -3.36 -2.18
CA PHE A 135 14.11 -2.99 -3.51
C PHE A 135 14.66 -3.96 -4.55
N LYS A 136 13.78 -4.63 -5.31
CA LYS A 136 14.07 -5.76 -6.20
C LYS A 136 13.33 -5.63 -7.56
N PRO A 137 13.44 -4.51 -8.29
CA PRO A 137 12.69 -4.31 -9.53
C PRO A 137 13.05 -5.32 -10.61
N GLU A 138 14.27 -5.86 -10.59
CA GLU A 138 14.72 -6.90 -11.52
C GLU A 138 13.88 -8.18 -11.44
N MET A 139 13.30 -8.47 -10.28
CA MET A 139 12.42 -9.62 -10.09
C MET A 139 11.08 -9.51 -10.86
N ALA A 140 10.68 -8.31 -11.25
CA ALA A 140 9.49 -8.08 -12.05
C ALA A 140 9.73 -8.36 -13.54
N ASN A 141 10.99 -8.31 -14.02
CA ASN A 141 11.32 -8.48 -15.42
C ASN A 141 11.05 -9.92 -15.88
N GLY A 142 10.19 -10.08 -16.90
CA GLY A 142 9.79 -11.39 -17.41
C GLY A 142 9.04 -12.27 -16.38
N CYS A 143 8.50 -11.69 -15.32
CA CYS A 143 7.60 -12.37 -14.39
C CYS A 143 6.19 -12.37 -14.99
N VAL A 144 5.88 -13.38 -15.79
CA VAL A 144 4.64 -13.45 -16.58
C VAL A 144 3.39 -13.29 -15.71
N PRO A 145 3.18 -14.05 -14.60
CA PRO A 145 1.97 -13.88 -13.79
C PRO A 145 1.83 -12.48 -13.20
N LEU A 146 2.95 -11.84 -12.84
CA LEU A 146 2.97 -10.46 -12.35
C LEU A 146 2.59 -9.46 -13.45
N GLN A 147 3.16 -9.62 -14.64
CA GLN A 147 2.89 -8.74 -15.77
C GLN A 147 1.43 -8.86 -16.25
N GLU A 148 0.90 -10.08 -16.31
CA GLU A 148 -0.51 -10.31 -16.62
C GLU A 148 -1.43 -9.67 -15.58
N LEU A 149 -1.11 -9.80 -14.29
CA LEU A 149 -1.90 -9.22 -13.20
C LEU A 149 -1.92 -7.70 -13.26
N LEU A 150 -0.76 -7.06 -13.48
CA LEU A 150 -0.64 -5.59 -13.44
C LEU A 150 -1.04 -4.94 -14.77
N TYR A 151 -0.60 -5.49 -15.91
CA TYR A 151 -0.64 -4.80 -17.20
C TYR A 151 -1.69 -5.34 -18.16
N SER A 152 -2.62 -6.16 -17.67
CA SER A 152 -3.78 -6.63 -18.41
C SER A 152 -5.01 -6.80 -17.54
N GLY A 153 -6.16 -7.09 -18.15
CA GLY A 153 -7.39 -7.47 -17.46
C GLY A 153 -7.86 -6.44 -16.45
N LYS A 154 -8.22 -6.89 -15.25
CA LYS A 154 -9.00 -6.13 -14.28
C LYS A 154 -8.33 -4.84 -13.81
N VAL A 155 -7.00 -4.82 -13.66
CA VAL A 155 -6.26 -3.61 -13.26
C VAL A 155 -6.28 -2.56 -14.37
N THR A 156 -5.97 -2.94 -15.61
CA THR A 156 -6.00 -2.00 -16.75
C THR A 156 -7.42 -1.54 -17.07
N ASP A 157 -8.42 -2.41 -16.91
CA ASP A 157 -9.82 -2.08 -17.12
C ASP A 157 -10.33 -1.09 -16.08
N PHE A 158 -9.87 -1.21 -14.82
CA PHE A 158 -10.13 -0.20 -13.78
C PHE A 158 -9.68 1.18 -14.24
N TYR A 159 -8.43 1.32 -14.69
CA TYR A 159 -7.91 2.63 -15.07
C TYR A 159 -8.55 3.19 -16.34
N ARG A 160 -8.87 2.35 -17.34
CA ARG A 160 -9.64 2.79 -18.52
C ARG A 160 -10.99 3.37 -18.13
N GLN A 161 -11.71 2.71 -17.24
CA GLN A 161 -13.00 3.19 -16.77
C GLN A 161 -12.86 4.40 -15.84
N PHE A 162 -11.84 4.39 -14.98
CA PHE A 162 -11.59 5.52 -14.08
C PHE A 162 -11.23 6.80 -14.83
N TYR A 163 -10.38 6.71 -15.85
CA TYR A 163 -10.00 7.87 -16.68
C TYR A 163 -11.00 8.16 -17.81
N ALA A 164 -11.91 7.25 -18.13
CA ALA A 164 -12.85 7.29 -19.25
C ALA A 164 -12.15 7.46 -20.61
N GLU A 165 -10.94 6.91 -20.77
CA GLU A 165 -10.16 6.88 -22.01
C GLU A 165 -9.13 5.74 -21.99
N ASP A 166 -8.40 5.58 -23.09
CA ASP A 166 -7.25 4.67 -23.14
C ASP A 166 -6.16 5.10 -22.16
N ILE A 167 -5.42 4.11 -21.69
CA ILE A 167 -4.38 4.30 -20.68
C ILE A 167 -3.01 3.89 -21.18
N ARG A 168 -2.01 4.46 -20.54
CA ARG A 168 -0.61 4.01 -20.60
C ARG A 168 -0.16 3.67 -19.20
N HIS A 169 0.71 2.68 -19.09
CA HIS A 169 1.43 2.36 -17.85
C HIS A 169 2.92 2.66 -18.02
N TYR A 170 3.64 2.73 -16.92
CA TYR A 170 5.10 2.66 -16.95
C TYR A 170 5.54 1.21 -17.17
N ASP A 171 6.63 1.02 -17.92
CA ASP A 171 7.22 -0.30 -18.17
C ASP A 171 8.19 -0.71 -17.05
N TYR A 172 8.05 -0.09 -15.91
CA TYR A 172 8.87 -0.30 -14.73
C TYR A 172 7.99 -0.62 -13.52
N THR A 173 8.29 -1.73 -12.85
CA THR A 173 7.59 -2.16 -11.64
C THR A 173 8.50 -2.01 -10.44
N TRP A 174 8.09 -1.21 -9.45
CA TRP A 174 8.84 -1.03 -8.19
C TRP A 174 8.57 -2.18 -7.23
N LEU A 175 9.08 -3.38 -7.56
CA LEU A 175 8.94 -4.56 -6.71
C LEU A 175 9.82 -4.43 -5.47
N ARG A 176 9.26 -4.82 -4.33
CA ARG A 176 9.92 -4.80 -3.04
C ARG A 176 9.73 -6.13 -2.31
N ALA A 177 10.82 -6.65 -1.76
CA ALA A 177 10.84 -7.75 -0.79
C ALA A 177 11.48 -7.22 0.49
N LEU A 178 10.69 -6.57 1.35
CA LEU A 178 11.19 -5.86 2.52
C LEU A 178 11.18 -6.76 3.74
N GLY A 179 12.36 -7.07 4.26
CA GLY A 179 12.53 -7.78 5.52
C GLY A 179 12.38 -6.88 6.75
N PRO A 180 12.71 -7.42 7.93
CA PRO A 180 12.65 -6.68 9.21
C PRO A 180 13.38 -5.35 9.17
N GLY A 181 12.79 -4.35 9.77
CA GLY A 181 13.38 -3.02 9.88
C GLY A 181 12.45 -1.89 9.47
N LYS A 182 13.05 -0.72 9.26
CA LYS A 182 12.31 0.51 8.98
C LYS A 182 11.55 0.43 7.65
N GLY A 183 10.30 0.88 7.71
CA GLY A 183 9.46 1.09 6.53
C GLY A 183 9.95 2.24 5.64
N THR A 184 9.17 2.54 4.62
CA THR A 184 9.42 3.70 3.75
C THR A 184 9.03 4.98 4.49
N ASN A 185 9.91 5.97 4.46
CA ASN A 185 9.68 7.28 5.06
C ASN A 185 8.60 8.10 4.31
N PRO A 186 7.94 9.07 4.97
CA PRO A 186 6.97 9.96 4.34
C PRO A 186 7.49 10.68 3.10
N HIS A 187 6.75 10.58 1.99
CA HIS A 187 7.05 11.23 0.71
C HIS A 187 5.78 11.35 -0.16
N CYS A 188 5.88 12.11 -1.24
CA CYS A 188 4.97 12.04 -2.39
C CYS A 188 5.74 11.49 -3.59
N ASP A 189 5.03 10.91 -4.55
CA ASP A 189 5.67 10.36 -5.75
C ASP A 189 6.18 11.42 -6.74
N LEU A 190 5.60 12.63 -6.71
CA LEU A 190 5.87 13.67 -7.69
C LEU A 190 7.37 14.03 -7.84
N PRO A 191 8.20 14.19 -6.80
CA PRO A 191 9.63 14.45 -6.95
C PRO A 191 10.41 13.37 -7.68
N TYR A 192 9.91 12.16 -7.70
CA TYR A 192 10.58 11.02 -8.32
C TYR A 192 10.22 10.85 -9.81
N MET A 193 8.98 11.18 -10.19
CA MET A 193 8.46 10.86 -11.52
C MET A 193 7.52 11.93 -12.10
N GLY A 194 7.80 13.19 -11.78
CA GLY A 194 6.98 14.35 -12.20
C GLY A 194 7.37 14.97 -13.54
N ARG A 195 8.13 14.29 -14.41
CA ARG A 195 8.52 14.87 -15.74
C ARG A 195 7.47 14.69 -16.81
N GLY A 196 6.49 13.85 -16.58
CA GLY A 196 5.31 13.68 -17.43
C GLY A 196 4.09 14.37 -16.84
N THR A 197 2.91 13.76 -17.02
CA THR A 197 1.71 14.24 -16.35
C THR A 197 1.82 14.11 -14.83
N HIS A 198 1.21 15.05 -14.11
CA HIS A 198 1.05 14.96 -12.66
C HIS A 198 -0.26 14.25 -12.26
N GLN A 199 -1.02 13.75 -13.23
CA GLN A 199 -2.32 13.10 -13.00
C GLN A 199 -2.22 11.57 -13.07
N HIS A 200 -1.02 10.99 -13.19
CA HIS A 200 -0.91 9.56 -13.10
C HIS A 200 -1.13 9.06 -11.67
N MET A 201 -1.56 7.81 -11.57
CA MET A 201 -1.86 7.15 -10.30
C MET A 201 -0.87 6.02 -10.04
N THR A 202 -0.50 5.88 -8.79
CA THR A 202 0.24 4.72 -8.28
C THR A 202 -0.74 3.64 -7.88
N CYS A 203 -0.53 2.43 -8.36
CA CYS A 203 -1.16 1.21 -7.86
C CYS A 203 -0.17 0.50 -6.94
N TRP A 204 -0.47 0.45 -5.65
CA TRP A 204 0.26 -0.36 -4.70
C TRP A 204 -0.45 -1.70 -4.52
N MET A 205 0.30 -2.80 -4.68
CA MET A 205 -0.24 -4.16 -4.68
C MET A 205 0.45 -5.02 -3.63
N PRO A 206 -0.28 -5.62 -2.66
CA PRO A 206 0.24 -6.65 -1.77
C PRO A 206 0.24 -8.02 -2.48
N TYR A 207 1.35 -8.75 -2.43
CA TYR A 207 1.45 -10.12 -2.93
C TYR A 207 1.37 -11.14 -1.79
N GLY A 208 0.39 -10.99 -0.92
CA GLY A 208 0.13 -11.81 0.25
C GLY A 208 -0.54 -10.99 1.33
N ASP A 209 -0.97 -11.65 2.38
CA ASP A 209 -1.57 -10.97 3.52
C ASP A 209 -0.48 -10.23 4.31
N ILE A 210 -0.74 -8.97 4.62
CA ILE A 210 0.18 -8.06 5.29
C ILE A 210 -0.50 -7.55 6.56
N SER A 211 -0.08 -8.09 7.71
CA SER A 211 -0.49 -7.62 9.01
C SER A 211 0.16 -6.27 9.37
N TYR A 212 -0.33 -5.62 10.43
CA TYR A 212 0.34 -4.43 10.97
C TYR A 212 1.81 -4.69 11.33
N GLU A 213 2.12 -5.88 11.86
CA GLU A 213 3.48 -6.28 12.22
C GLU A 213 4.38 -6.43 10.99
N LEU A 214 3.85 -6.98 9.87
CA LEU A 214 4.61 -7.11 8.62
C LEU A 214 4.78 -5.77 7.88
N GLY A 215 3.99 -4.76 8.21
CA GLY A 215 4.19 -3.38 7.83
C GLY A 215 3.64 -3.00 6.45
N GLY A 216 2.33 -2.71 6.37
CA GLY A 216 1.66 -2.25 5.15
C GLY A 216 1.93 -0.78 4.82
N LEU A 217 1.39 -0.33 3.68
CA LEU A 217 1.41 1.07 3.28
C LEU A 217 0.46 1.89 4.15
N MET A 218 0.83 3.12 4.46
CA MET A 218 -0.02 4.10 5.13
C MET A 218 -0.07 5.42 4.39
N ILE A 219 -1.18 6.12 4.51
CA ILE A 219 -1.51 7.36 3.79
C ILE A 219 -1.81 8.46 4.81
N LEU A 220 -1.33 9.68 4.56
CA LEU A 220 -1.71 10.84 5.36
C LEU A 220 -2.98 11.48 4.81
N GLU A 221 -4.06 11.36 5.55
CA GLU A 221 -5.39 11.86 5.22
C GLU A 221 -5.38 13.33 4.81
N GLY A 222 -6.01 13.65 3.67
CA GLY A 222 -6.16 15.02 3.17
C GLY A 222 -4.87 15.69 2.70
N SER A 223 -3.71 15.03 2.75
CA SER A 223 -2.42 15.64 2.40
C SER A 223 -2.32 16.05 0.94
N HIS A 224 -3.03 15.40 0.03
CA HIS A 224 -3.07 15.76 -1.40
C HIS A 224 -3.67 17.15 -1.66
N LYS A 225 -4.47 17.68 -0.74
CA LYS A 225 -5.03 19.04 -0.79
C LYS A 225 -4.10 20.10 -0.20
N ARG A 226 -3.02 19.69 0.46
CA ARG A 226 -2.09 20.60 1.16
C ARG A 226 -0.89 20.98 0.28
N THR A 227 -1.17 21.35 -0.97
CA THR A 227 -0.13 21.81 -1.91
C THR A 227 0.57 23.09 -1.42
N ASP A 228 -0.06 23.87 -0.54
CA ASP A 228 0.54 25.00 0.17
C ASP A 228 1.76 24.58 1.00
N LEU A 229 1.70 23.45 1.70
CA LEU A 229 2.79 22.89 2.49
C LEU A 229 3.81 22.12 1.65
N LEU A 230 3.40 21.65 0.50
CA LEU A 230 4.21 20.83 -0.39
C LEU A 230 4.96 21.62 -1.46
N LYS A 231 4.62 22.89 -1.72
CA LYS A 231 5.09 23.69 -2.87
C LYS A 231 6.61 23.71 -3.04
N ASN A 232 7.39 23.77 -1.96
CA ASN A 232 8.86 23.77 -2.02
C ASN A 232 9.47 22.36 -2.11
N TYR A 233 8.62 21.34 -2.10
CA TYR A 233 9.00 19.93 -2.14
C TYR A 233 8.60 19.28 -3.48
N ILE A 234 7.35 19.43 -3.91
CA ILE A 234 6.80 18.74 -5.08
C ILE A 234 7.37 19.21 -6.42
N TYR A 235 7.90 20.45 -6.49
CA TYR A 235 8.55 20.96 -7.71
C TYR A 235 10.02 20.62 -7.82
N ARG A 236 10.56 19.84 -6.87
CA ARG A 236 11.93 19.32 -6.95
C ARG A 236 11.94 17.99 -7.71
N ASP A 237 13.01 17.78 -8.44
CA ASP A 237 13.27 16.53 -9.14
C ASP A 237 14.49 15.86 -8.48
N VAL A 238 14.36 14.60 -8.05
CA VAL A 238 15.46 13.86 -7.40
C VAL A 238 16.66 13.67 -8.33
N ASP A 239 16.43 13.64 -9.64
CA ASP A 239 17.48 13.57 -10.65
C ASP A 239 17.94 14.96 -11.14
N GLY A 240 17.35 16.04 -10.61
CA GLY A 240 17.73 17.41 -10.92
C GLY A 240 18.99 17.81 -10.15
N TYR A 241 19.89 18.56 -10.78
CA TYR A 241 21.05 19.16 -10.13
C TYR A 241 21.36 20.54 -10.71
N CYS A 242 21.99 21.38 -9.92
CA CYS A 242 22.42 22.71 -10.33
C CYS A 242 23.76 22.63 -11.05
N GLU A 243 23.81 22.97 -12.35
CA GLU A 243 25.02 22.86 -13.17
C GLU A 243 26.14 23.86 -12.72
N ASN A 244 25.75 24.98 -12.16
CA ASN A 244 26.68 25.99 -11.61
C ASN A 244 27.02 25.75 -10.11
N ASP A 245 26.57 24.64 -9.51
CA ASP A 245 27.02 24.20 -8.19
C ASP A 245 27.94 22.97 -8.31
N ALA A 246 29.26 23.20 -8.28
CA ALA A 246 30.25 22.14 -8.42
C ALA A 246 30.10 20.99 -7.40
N LYS A 247 29.51 21.24 -6.22
CA LYS A 247 29.26 20.18 -5.22
C LYS A 247 28.11 19.30 -5.64
N GLN A 248 27.05 19.89 -6.21
CA GLN A 248 25.95 19.11 -6.73
C GLN A 248 26.34 18.32 -7.96
N VAL A 249 27.08 18.94 -8.91
CA VAL A 249 27.62 18.24 -10.08
C VAL A 249 28.42 17.01 -9.64
N LYS A 250 29.40 17.18 -8.75
CA LYS A 250 30.18 16.05 -8.24
C LYS A 250 29.29 14.97 -7.63
N LYS A 251 28.41 15.33 -6.70
CA LYS A 251 27.54 14.38 -5.99
C LYS A 251 26.60 13.61 -6.92
N VAL A 252 26.03 14.28 -7.92
CA VAL A 252 24.95 13.72 -8.76
C VAL A 252 25.49 13.08 -10.02
N VAL A 253 26.47 13.73 -10.68
CA VAL A 253 27.02 13.26 -11.96
C VAL A 253 28.16 12.29 -11.74
N ASP A 254 29.17 12.67 -10.93
CA ASP A 254 30.38 11.87 -10.76
C ASP A 254 30.14 10.68 -9.81
N ASP A 255 29.48 10.93 -8.66
CA ASP A 255 29.23 9.92 -7.63
C ASP A 255 27.90 9.15 -7.84
N GLY A 256 27.07 9.53 -8.81
CA GLY A 256 25.76 8.89 -9.10
C GLY A 256 24.68 9.09 -8.02
N GLY A 257 24.89 10.01 -7.07
CA GLY A 257 23.97 10.31 -5.99
C GLY A 257 22.79 11.19 -6.41
N TRP A 258 22.07 11.70 -5.41
CA TRP A 258 20.97 12.65 -5.58
C TRP A 258 21.28 13.96 -4.84
N SER A 259 20.99 15.10 -5.48
CA SER A 259 21.04 16.40 -4.78
C SER A 259 19.96 16.52 -3.71
N PHE A 260 18.83 15.83 -3.94
CA PHE A 260 17.65 15.74 -3.09
C PHE A 260 17.15 14.30 -3.08
N THR A 261 16.91 13.72 -1.91
CA THR A 261 16.53 12.31 -1.74
C THR A 261 15.06 12.00 -2.03
N GLY A 262 14.22 13.02 -2.26
CA GLY A 262 12.76 12.84 -2.39
C GLY A 262 12.03 12.64 -1.05
N THR A 263 12.76 12.46 0.04
CA THR A 263 12.20 12.31 1.39
C THR A 263 11.58 13.62 1.88
N LEU A 264 10.33 13.59 2.33
CA LEU A 264 9.67 14.73 2.98
C LEU A 264 10.15 14.87 4.44
N SER A 265 10.25 13.75 5.15
CA SER A 265 10.75 13.68 6.54
C SER A 265 11.11 12.24 6.90
N HIS A 266 11.96 12.10 7.90
CA HIS A 266 12.25 10.82 8.57
C HIS A 266 11.41 10.61 9.84
N ASN A 267 10.43 11.49 10.12
CA ASN A 267 9.62 11.43 11.32
C ASN A 267 8.12 11.56 10.97
N PRO A 268 7.41 10.42 10.81
CA PRO A 268 5.99 10.42 10.46
C PRO A 268 5.08 11.19 11.44
N PRO A 269 5.24 11.12 12.78
CA PRO A 269 4.52 11.97 13.72
C PRO A 269 4.66 13.48 13.45
N VAL A 270 5.87 13.95 13.14
CA VAL A 270 6.11 15.36 12.83
C VAL A 270 5.41 15.78 11.53
N VAL A 271 5.43 14.92 10.50
CA VAL A 271 4.70 15.16 9.23
C VAL A 271 3.21 15.30 9.51
N ARG A 272 2.63 14.35 10.23
CA ARG A 272 1.22 14.39 10.61
C ARG A 272 0.88 15.67 11.37
N ASN A 273 1.67 16.06 12.36
CA ASN A 273 1.43 17.27 13.14
C ASN A 273 1.48 18.54 12.28
N LYS A 274 2.35 18.57 11.27
CA LYS A 274 2.47 19.70 10.33
C LYS A 274 1.30 19.80 9.34
N PHE A 275 0.85 18.65 8.81
CA PHE A 275 -0.19 18.62 7.78
C PHE A 275 -1.60 18.56 8.35
N GLY A 276 -1.76 18.05 9.58
CA GLY A 276 -3.05 17.64 10.14
C GLY A 276 -3.48 16.30 9.57
N GLY A 277 -4.73 15.91 9.82
CA GLY A 277 -5.29 14.64 9.39
C GLY A 277 -4.76 13.45 10.22
N ARG A 278 -5.05 12.26 9.75
CA ARG A 278 -4.69 10.98 10.40
C ARG A 278 -3.76 10.20 9.49
N TRP A 279 -2.89 9.37 10.07
CA TRP A 279 -2.30 8.27 9.32
C TRP A 279 -3.35 7.17 9.14
N LEU A 280 -3.65 6.81 7.91
CA LEU A 280 -4.61 5.77 7.55
C LEU A 280 -3.86 4.56 7.00
N THR A 281 -4.19 3.38 7.49
CA THR A 281 -3.69 2.10 6.97
C THR A 281 -4.71 0.99 7.29
N THR A 282 -4.39 -0.25 6.96
CA THR A 282 -5.17 -1.43 7.32
C THR A 282 -4.27 -2.65 7.30
N GLU A 283 -4.72 -3.78 7.77
CA GLU A 283 -4.18 -5.06 7.36
C GLU A 283 -4.67 -5.36 5.95
N PHE A 284 -3.75 -5.74 5.08
CA PHE A 284 -4.07 -6.02 3.68
C PHE A 284 -4.14 -7.52 3.43
N GLU A 285 -5.00 -7.92 2.52
CA GLU A 285 -5.11 -9.30 2.04
C GLU A 285 -4.67 -9.38 0.56
N ALA A 286 -4.18 -10.56 0.16
CA ALA A 286 -3.92 -10.80 -1.26
C ALA A 286 -5.21 -10.66 -2.07
N GLY A 287 -5.21 -9.75 -3.03
CA GLY A 287 -6.39 -9.36 -3.80
C GLY A 287 -6.91 -7.96 -3.50
N ASP A 288 -6.42 -7.32 -2.44
CA ASP A 288 -6.71 -5.91 -2.18
C ASP A 288 -6.06 -5.02 -3.23
N PHE A 289 -6.75 -3.92 -3.55
CA PHE A 289 -6.33 -2.95 -4.55
C PHE A 289 -6.27 -1.56 -3.92
N LEU A 290 -5.09 -0.96 -3.93
CA LEU A 290 -4.90 0.41 -3.43
C LEU A 290 -4.26 1.26 -4.52
N THR A 291 -4.91 2.37 -4.88
CA THR A 291 -4.39 3.33 -5.84
C THR A 291 -4.51 4.76 -5.33
N PHE A 292 -3.53 5.60 -5.63
CA PHE A 292 -3.47 6.96 -5.11
C PHE A 292 -2.76 7.92 -6.06
N GLY A 293 -3.02 9.22 -5.87
CA GLY A 293 -2.47 10.29 -6.70
C GLY A 293 -1.09 10.75 -6.25
N MET A 294 -0.40 11.43 -7.16
CA MET A 294 0.99 11.88 -7.03
C MET A 294 1.27 12.84 -5.88
N PHE A 295 0.26 13.57 -5.43
CA PHE A 295 0.38 14.57 -4.37
C PHE A 295 0.13 14.00 -2.97
N LEU A 296 -0.32 12.74 -2.88
CA LEU A 296 -0.66 12.11 -1.62
C LEU A 296 0.60 11.76 -0.83
N VAL A 297 0.73 12.29 0.38
CA VAL A 297 1.80 11.88 1.30
C VAL A 297 1.50 10.48 1.81
N HIS A 298 2.45 9.59 1.59
CA HIS A 298 2.36 8.22 2.03
C HIS A 298 3.70 7.73 2.60
N ALA A 299 3.65 6.62 3.31
CA ALA A 299 4.78 5.96 3.95
C ALA A 299 4.46 4.47 4.11
N SER A 300 5.29 3.72 4.82
CA SER A 300 4.89 2.39 5.27
C SER A 300 5.23 2.18 6.73
N LEU A 301 4.51 1.26 7.36
CA LEU A 301 4.86 0.76 8.67
C LEU A 301 6.18 -0.01 8.60
N ASP A 302 6.85 -0.12 9.74
CA ASP A 302 8.04 -0.94 9.90
C ASP A 302 7.65 -2.42 9.85
N ASN A 303 8.51 -3.24 9.27
CA ASN A 303 8.40 -4.68 9.39
C ASN A 303 9.03 -5.10 10.73
N GLN A 304 8.18 -5.46 11.68
CA GLN A 304 8.54 -5.83 13.05
C GLN A 304 8.65 -7.37 13.22
N THR A 305 8.43 -8.14 12.14
CA THR A 305 8.62 -9.60 12.18
C THR A 305 10.09 -9.96 12.34
N GLU A 306 10.37 -11.17 12.78
CA GLU A 306 11.75 -11.62 12.98
C GLU A 306 12.53 -11.76 11.66
N ASN A 307 11.88 -12.33 10.61
CA ASN A 307 12.58 -12.70 9.37
C ASN A 307 11.67 -12.78 8.13
N ARG A 308 10.38 -12.40 8.23
CA ARG A 308 9.43 -12.50 7.12
C ARG A 308 9.56 -11.32 6.16
N LEU A 309 9.54 -11.60 4.86
CA LEU A 309 9.56 -10.58 3.83
C LEU A 309 8.13 -10.09 3.51
N ARG A 310 7.92 -8.78 3.53
CA ARG A 310 6.77 -8.16 2.89
C ARG A 310 7.03 -8.03 1.39
N ILE A 311 6.20 -8.68 0.58
CA ILE A 311 6.30 -8.59 -0.87
C ILE A 311 5.18 -7.70 -1.39
N SER A 312 5.56 -6.62 -2.08
CA SER A 312 4.63 -5.65 -2.66
C SER A 312 5.24 -4.97 -3.87
N SER A 313 4.42 -4.37 -4.72
CA SER A 313 4.93 -3.52 -5.81
C SER A 313 4.13 -2.25 -5.96
N ASP A 314 4.78 -1.26 -6.61
CA ASP A 314 4.09 -0.12 -7.19
C ASP A 314 4.19 -0.22 -8.72
N SER A 315 3.08 0.10 -9.40
CA SER A 315 3.01 0.34 -10.84
C SER A 315 2.28 1.66 -11.09
N ARG A 316 2.43 2.25 -12.29
CA ARG A 316 1.88 3.58 -12.59
C ARG A 316 1.03 3.54 -13.84
N TYR A 317 -0.10 4.25 -13.77
CA TYR A 317 -1.08 4.32 -14.85
C TYR A 317 -1.50 5.77 -15.07
N GLN A 318 -1.65 6.14 -16.33
CA GLN A 318 -2.07 7.48 -16.72
C GLN A 318 -2.95 7.43 -17.98
N ARG A 319 -3.57 8.53 -18.31
CA ARG A 319 -4.23 8.73 -19.60
C ARG A 319 -3.25 8.61 -20.75
N ALA A 320 -3.64 7.92 -21.83
CA ALA A 320 -2.79 7.77 -23.00
C ALA A 320 -2.55 9.11 -23.72
N SER A 321 -3.50 10.03 -23.65
CA SER A 321 -3.43 11.38 -24.24
C SER A 321 -2.43 12.31 -23.56
N GLU A 322 -1.99 12.02 -22.33
CA GLU A 322 -1.11 12.90 -21.58
C GLU A 322 0.38 12.55 -21.74
N PRO A 323 1.29 13.55 -21.55
CA PRO A 323 2.73 13.32 -21.63
C PRO A 323 3.18 12.31 -20.58
N ILE A 324 4.07 11.40 -20.96
CA ILE A 324 4.65 10.39 -20.09
C ILE A 324 6.07 10.77 -19.68
N ASP A 325 6.48 10.38 -18.48
CA ASP A 325 7.88 10.50 -18.05
C ASP A 325 8.71 9.39 -18.72
N GLU A 326 9.51 9.77 -19.72
CA GLU A 326 10.25 8.87 -20.59
C GLU A 326 11.29 8.00 -19.86
N ARG A 327 11.65 8.38 -18.62
CA ARG A 327 12.56 7.57 -17.79
C ARG A 327 11.97 6.19 -17.43
N TRP A 328 10.67 6.01 -17.55
CA TRP A 328 9.96 4.81 -17.06
C TRP A 328 9.34 3.96 -18.17
N VAL A 329 9.65 4.25 -19.44
CA VAL A 329 9.06 3.54 -20.58
C VAL A 329 10.11 2.94 -21.49
N GLY A 330 9.67 1.91 -22.24
CA GLY A 330 10.49 1.16 -23.19
C GLY A 330 11.04 -0.14 -22.60
N ALA A 331 11.67 -0.93 -23.45
CA ALA A 331 12.15 -2.27 -23.09
C ALA A 331 13.21 -2.28 -21.98
N LYS A 332 13.91 -1.16 -21.78
CA LYS A 332 14.89 -0.96 -20.71
C LYS A 332 14.77 0.48 -20.21
N PRO A 333 13.79 0.77 -19.35
CA PRO A 333 13.60 2.11 -18.84
C PRO A 333 14.87 2.63 -18.16
N PRO A 334 15.36 3.84 -18.48
CA PRO A 334 16.58 4.39 -17.88
C PRO A 334 16.47 4.61 -16.36
N GLY A 335 15.26 4.83 -15.86
CA GLY A 335 15.00 5.03 -14.44
C GLY A 335 15.72 6.26 -13.86
N HIS A 336 16.07 6.18 -12.59
CA HIS A 336 16.89 7.19 -11.88
C HIS A 336 18.41 7.05 -12.14
N GLY A 337 18.80 6.26 -13.12
CA GLY A 337 20.21 6.06 -13.47
C GLY A 337 20.89 7.31 -14.09
N PRO A 338 22.15 7.19 -14.52
CA PRO A 338 22.89 8.31 -15.11
C PRO A 338 22.15 9.03 -16.23
N ASN A 339 21.44 8.28 -17.08
CA ASN A 339 20.66 8.81 -18.20
C ASN A 339 19.36 9.54 -17.76
N GLY A 340 18.97 9.40 -16.52
CA GLY A 340 17.83 10.12 -15.93
C GLY A 340 18.21 11.50 -15.35
N LYS A 341 19.50 11.82 -15.22
CA LYS A 341 19.95 13.09 -14.63
C LYS A 341 19.62 14.29 -15.50
N ARG A 342 19.26 15.41 -14.85
CA ARG A 342 18.89 16.65 -15.52
C ARG A 342 19.59 17.85 -14.88
N GLY A 343 20.43 18.52 -15.65
CA GLY A 343 21.03 19.78 -15.25
C GLY A 343 20.04 20.94 -15.31
N LEU A 344 20.15 21.85 -14.36
CA LEU A 344 19.35 23.07 -14.25
C LEU A 344 20.32 24.25 -14.01
N ILE A 345 19.98 25.41 -14.57
CA ILE A 345 20.67 26.65 -14.22
C ILE A 345 19.98 27.22 -12.99
N CYS A 346 20.72 27.45 -11.90
CA CYS A 346 20.18 27.93 -10.62
C CYS A 346 20.51 29.40 -10.35
#